data_9edcf37815c31b6cc047936591db89e6
#
_entry.id   9edcf37815c31b6cc047936591db89e6
#
_cell.length_a   1.000
_cell.length_b   1.000
_cell.length_c   1.000
_cell.angle_alpha   90.00
_cell.angle_beta   90.00
_cell.angle_gamma   90.00
#
_symmetry.space_group_name_H-M   'P 1'
#
loop_
_entity.id
_entity.type
_entity.pdbx_description
1 polymer ?
#
loop_
_entity_poly.entity_id
_entity_poly.type
_entity_poly.pdbx_seq_one_letter_code
_entity_poly.pdbx_strand_id
1 'polypeptide(L)'
;SGRGCPFKCNFCYRMDTGFRARSNQSIIEEVKLLKRDYGITYIIFSDELLMSSFERTESLCRDFIKEKLNIKWFCNGRLNYAKPDLLRLMKQAGCVFINYGIEAMDDQILRNMNKALTTKQIISGIEATLNCRISPGFNIIFGNIGENKETLNKGVEFLLRYDDSAEMRTIRPVTPYPGSPLYRYAIEKGLLKDCQDFYENKHLNSDLLTINFTNMNDDEFHRC
;
A
#
# COMPACT_ATOMS: atom_id res chain seq x y z
N SER A 1 3.32 3.17 14.89
CA SER A 1 4.72 3.63 15.02
C SER A 1 4.92 5.02 14.37
N GLY A 2 4.02 5.46 13.50
CA GLY A 2 4.05 6.76 12.87
C GLY A 2 2.69 7.15 12.32
N ARG A 3 2.58 8.39 11.84
CA ARG A 3 1.39 8.94 11.18
C ARG A 3 1.79 9.68 9.91
N GLY A 4 0.93 9.58 8.89
CA GLY A 4 1.14 10.18 7.58
C GLY A 4 2.07 9.36 6.69
N CYS A 5 2.28 9.87 5.48
CA CYS A 5 3.10 9.23 4.45
C CYS A 5 3.90 10.30 3.69
N PRO A 6 5.21 10.11 3.45
CA PRO A 6 6.03 11.10 2.74
C PRO A 6 5.76 11.15 1.22
N PHE A 7 5.05 10.16 0.66
CA PHE A 7 4.78 10.06 -0.77
C PHE A 7 3.54 10.85 -1.20
N LYS A 8 3.40 11.13 -2.50
CA LYS A 8 2.39 12.02 -3.06
C LYS A 8 1.54 11.35 -4.15
N CYS A 9 1.13 10.09 -3.93
CA CYS A 9 0.25 9.39 -4.87
C CYS A 9 -1.06 10.19 -5.05
N ASN A 10 -1.55 10.31 -6.30
CA ASN A 10 -2.67 11.20 -6.62
C ASN A 10 -4.03 10.70 -6.12
N PHE A 11 -4.19 9.40 -5.97
CA PHE A 11 -5.42 8.75 -5.49
C PHE A 11 -5.52 8.74 -3.96
N CYS A 12 -4.38 8.95 -3.26
CA CYS A 12 -4.31 8.70 -1.83
C CYS A 12 -5.02 9.81 -1.04
N TYR A 13 -6.01 9.40 -0.26
CA TYR A 13 -6.59 10.21 0.80
C TYR A 13 -5.64 10.22 2.00
N ARG A 14 -5.33 11.41 2.50
CA ARG A 14 -4.42 11.59 3.64
C ARG A 14 -5.16 12.17 4.82
N MET A 15 -5.14 11.47 5.93
CA MET A 15 -5.69 11.98 7.18
C MET A 15 -4.77 13.02 7.83
N ASP A 16 -3.45 12.86 7.64
CA ASP A 16 -2.41 13.71 8.22
C ASP A 16 -1.51 14.33 7.16
N THR A 17 -1.10 15.58 7.34
CA THR A 17 -0.10 16.22 6.50
C THR A 17 1.31 15.85 6.94
N GLY A 18 2.17 15.51 5.96
CA GLY A 18 3.56 15.14 6.22
C GLY A 18 3.71 13.75 6.80
N PHE A 19 4.81 13.53 7.52
CA PHE A 19 5.14 12.27 8.17
C PHE A 19 5.72 12.54 9.56
N ARG A 20 5.21 11.86 10.57
CA ARG A 20 5.68 11.92 11.96
C ARG A 20 5.90 10.53 12.49
N ALA A 21 7.13 10.20 12.87
CA ALA A 21 7.50 8.94 13.48
C ALA A 21 7.64 9.08 15.00
N ARG A 22 7.22 8.04 15.73
CA ARG A 22 7.58 7.85 17.13
C ARG A 22 9.04 7.39 17.22
N SER A 23 9.69 7.65 18.35
CA SER A 23 11.00 7.07 18.62
C SER A 23 10.91 5.54 18.77
N ASN A 24 11.97 4.84 18.39
CA ASN A 24 12.05 3.39 18.59
C ASN A 24 11.86 3.01 20.05
N GLN A 25 12.45 3.79 20.98
CA GLN A 25 12.33 3.58 22.41
C GLN A 25 10.84 3.57 22.85
N SER A 26 10.06 4.58 22.43
CA SER A 26 8.63 4.66 22.77
C SER A 26 7.83 3.47 22.23
N ILE A 27 8.17 2.98 21.02
CA ILE A 27 7.52 1.80 20.44
C ILE A 27 7.86 0.54 21.24
N ILE A 28 9.13 0.37 21.59
CA ILE A 28 9.62 -0.79 22.35
C ILE A 28 9.00 -0.86 23.74
N GLU A 29 8.94 0.27 24.44
CA GLU A 29 8.31 0.35 25.78
C GLU A 29 6.84 -0.07 25.73
N GLU A 30 6.09 0.42 24.74
CA GLU A 30 4.71 0.00 24.53
C GLU A 30 4.59 -1.50 24.23
N VAL A 31 5.43 -2.04 23.36
CA VAL A 31 5.44 -3.48 23.03
C VAL A 31 5.76 -4.31 24.27
N LYS A 32 6.75 -3.91 25.08
CA LYS A 32 7.09 -4.60 26.34
C LYS A 32 5.94 -4.57 27.33
N LEU A 33 5.27 -3.42 27.47
CA LEU A 33 4.09 -3.28 28.32
C LEU A 33 2.96 -4.21 27.86
N LEU A 34 2.62 -4.18 26.57
CA LEU A 34 1.57 -5.03 26.02
C LEU A 34 1.88 -6.54 26.16
N LYS A 35 3.15 -6.93 26.01
CA LYS A 35 3.58 -8.32 26.26
C LYS A 35 3.42 -8.70 27.74
N ARG A 36 3.86 -7.84 28.66
CA ARG A 36 3.81 -8.10 30.09
C ARG A 36 2.38 -8.18 30.60
N ASP A 37 1.53 -7.23 30.21
CA ASP A 37 0.20 -7.06 30.81
C ASP A 37 -0.88 -7.87 30.09
N TYR A 38 -0.71 -8.15 28.79
CA TYR A 38 -1.71 -8.83 27.94
C TYR A 38 -1.19 -10.09 27.25
N GLY A 39 0.07 -10.45 27.41
CA GLY A 39 0.64 -11.66 26.82
C GLY A 39 0.66 -11.68 25.28
N ILE A 40 0.69 -10.50 24.61
CA ILE A 40 0.64 -10.45 23.16
C ILE A 40 1.85 -11.12 22.52
N THR A 41 1.61 -11.79 21.41
CA THR A 41 2.65 -12.46 20.58
C THR A 41 2.70 -11.91 19.15
N TYR A 42 1.72 -11.08 18.78
CA TYR A 42 1.55 -10.55 17.44
C TYR A 42 1.12 -9.08 17.49
N ILE A 43 1.67 -8.26 16.55
CA ILE A 43 1.32 -6.84 16.40
C ILE A 43 1.00 -6.53 14.94
N ILE A 44 -0.04 -5.75 14.74
CA ILE A 44 -0.35 -5.10 13.47
C ILE A 44 0.05 -3.64 13.59
N PHE A 45 1.04 -3.21 12.80
CA PHE A 45 1.36 -1.79 12.66
C PHE A 45 0.37 -1.14 11.69
N SER A 46 -0.60 -0.41 12.22
CA SER A 46 -1.63 0.31 11.44
C SER A 46 -1.14 1.65 10.88
N ASP A 47 0.17 1.83 10.75
CA ASP A 47 0.74 3.00 10.08
C ASP A 47 0.30 3.04 8.61
N GLU A 48 0.09 4.23 8.05
CA GLU A 48 -0.07 4.39 6.59
C GLU A 48 1.14 3.81 5.85
N LEU A 49 2.34 3.98 6.42
CA LEU A 49 3.58 3.42 5.89
C LEU A 49 4.65 3.27 6.99
N LEU A 50 4.87 2.06 7.50
CA LEU A 50 5.97 1.80 8.43
C LEU A 50 7.32 1.90 7.71
N MET A 51 7.44 1.28 6.53
CA MET A 51 8.64 1.35 5.69
C MET A 51 8.75 2.72 4.99
N SER A 52 8.81 3.79 5.77
CA SER A 52 8.85 5.17 5.27
C SER A 52 10.24 5.60 4.78
N SER A 53 11.31 4.98 5.30
CA SER A 53 12.67 5.02 4.78
C SER A 53 13.42 3.74 5.13
N PHE A 54 14.54 3.49 4.45
CA PHE A 54 15.42 2.35 4.72
C PHE A 54 15.99 2.44 6.15
N GLU A 55 16.57 3.57 6.49
CA GLU A 55 17.29 3.81 7.74
C GLU A 55 16.38 3.68 8.96
N ARG A 56 15.17 4.24 8.88
CA ARG A 56 14.20 4.12 9.97
C ARG A 56 13.78 2.67 10.19
N THR A 57 13.47 1.96 9.12
CA THR A 57 13.04 0.56 9.20
C THR A 57 14.16 -0.32 9.72
N GLU A 58 15.39 -0.12 9.24
CA GLU A 58 16.58 -0.81 9.70
C GLU A 58 16.80 -0.58 11.19
N SER A 59 16.79 0.68 11.64
CA SER A 59 17.01 1.06 13.05
C SER A 59 15.97 0.40 13.97
N LEU A 60 14.69 0.46 13.61
CA LEU A 60 13.62 -0.19 14.38
C LEU A 60 13.83 -1.71 14.50
N CYS A 61 14.17 -2.37 13.40
CA CYS A 61 14.42 -3.81 13.40
C CYS A 61 15.62 -4.21 14.25
N ARG A 62 16.72 -3.45 14.19
CA ARG A 62 17.89 -3.67 15.02
C ARG A 62 17.56 -3.56 16.51
N ASP A 63 16.79 -2.55 16.87
CA ASP A 63 16.37 -2.36 18.26
C ASP A 63 15.42 -3.48 18.73
N PHE A 64 14.49 -3.97 17.89
CA PHE A 64 13.62 -5.12 18.20
C PHE A 64 14.43 -6.38 18.47
N ILE A 65 15.47 -6.63 17.69
CA ILE A 65 16.38 -7.77 17.86
C ILE A 65 17.19 -7.62 19.14
N LYS A 66 17.80 -6.45 19.36
CA LYS A 66 18.59 -6.13 20.56
C LYS A 66 17.81 -6.32 21.85
N GLU A 67 16.57 -5.84 21.86
CA GLU A 67 15.65 -5.93 23.01
C GLU A 67 14.96 -7.30 23.15
N LYS A 68 15.25 -8.24 22.23
CA LYS A 68 14.71 -9.62 22.25
C LYS A 68 13.19 -9.64 22.40
N LEU A 69 12.49 -8.77 21.65
CA LEU A 69 11.04 -8.63 21.80
C LEU A 69 10.28 -9.92 21.45
N ASN A 70 10.82 -10.77 20.57
CA ASN A 70 10.26 -12.09 20.23
C ASN A 70 8.75 -12.04 19.94
N ILE A 71 8.33 -11.10 19.10
CA ILE A 71 6.96 -10.95 18.61
C ILE A 71 6.91 -11.13 17.11
N LYS A 72 5.77 -11.58 16.62
CA LYS A 72 5.47 -11.51 15.18
C LYS A 72 4.78 -10.20 14.87
N TRP A 73 5.01 -9.67 13.67
CA TRP A 73 4.36 -8.43 13.28
C TRP A 73 4.17 -8.32 11.77
N PHE A 74 3.19 -7.50 11.40
CA PHE A 74 2.96 -7.08 10.03
C PHE A 74 2.91 -5.56 9.90
N CYS A 75 3.20 -5.05 8.70
CA CYS A 75 3.16 -3.63 8.40
C CYS A 75 2.76 -3.34 6.95
N ASN A 76 2.41 -2.09 6.69
CA ASN A 76 2.36 -1.55 5.33
C ASN A 76 3.77 -1.16 4.88
N GLY A 77 4.12 -1.59 3.68
CA GLY A 77 5.44 -1.41 3.08
C GLY A 77 5.41 -0.79 1.69
N ARG A 78 6.61 -0.41 1.23
CA ARG A 78 6.81 0.12 -0.12
C ARG A 78 7.97 -0.59 -0.81
N LEU A 79 7.73 -1.04 -2.04
CA LEU A 79 8.63 -1.94 -2.77
C LEU A 79 9.97 -1.32 -3.16
N ASN A 80 10.08 0.01 -3.25
CA ASN A 80 11.37 0.65 -3.44
C ASN A 80 12.35 0.44 -2.26
N TYR A 81 11.83 0.16 -1.07
CA TYR A 81 12.62 -0.19 0.13
C TYR A 81 12.74 -1.70 0.37
N ALA A 82 12.08 -2.53 -0.42
CA ALA A 82 12.13 -3.99 -0.30
C ALA A 82 13.46 -4.56 -0.85
N LYS A 83 14.56 -4.27 -0.12
CA LYS A 83 15.90 -4.76 -0.44
C LYS A 83 16.23 -6.00 0.38
N PRO A 84 16.98 -6.98 -0.18
CA PRO A 84 17.26 -8.24 0.50
C PRO A 84 17.84 -8.08 1.91
N ASP A 85 18.76 -7.12 2.11
CA ASP A 85 19.39 -6.92 3.42
C ASP A 85 18.38 -6.41 4.47
N LEU A 86 17.54 -5.44 4.10
CA LEU A 86 16.50 -4.93 4.97
C LEU A 86 15.45 -6.01 5.27
N LEU A 87 15.02 -6.75 4.26
CA LEU A 87 14.02 -7.80 4.42
C LEU A 87 14.52 -8.96 5.31
N ARG A 88 15.79 -9.36 5.17
CA ARG A 88 16.39 -10.33 6.10
C ARG A 88 16.38 -9.81 7.54
N LEU A 89 16.72 -8.56 7.75
CA LEU A 89 16.70 -7.93 9.07
C LEU A 89 15.27 -7.85 9.63
N MET A 90 14.29 -7.44 8.81
CA MET A 90 12.88 -7.42 9.17
C MET A 90 12.40 -8.83 9.57
N LYS A 91 12.78 -9.86 8.81
CA LYS A 91 12.47 -11.27 9.16
C LYS A 91 13.03 -11.67 10.51
N GLN A 92 14.30 -11.35 10.78
CA GLN A 92 14.96 -11.60 12.08
C GLN A 92 14.26 -10.85 13.22
N ALA A 93 13.79 -9.63 12.97
CA ALA A 93 13.03 -8.82 13.92
C ALA A 93 11.58 -9.33 14.15
N GLY A 94 11.14 -10.37 13.42
CA GLY A 94 9.83 -11.00 13.58
C GLY A 94 8.77 -10.60 12.55
N CYS A 95 9.12 -9.86 11.51
CA CYS A 95 8.20 -9.55 10.41
C CYS A 95 7.76 -10.82 9.69
N VAL A 96 6.46 -11.01 9.57
CA VAL A 96 5.89 -12.19 8.88
C VAL A 96 5.09 -11.82 7.64
N PHE A 97 4.62 -10.58 7.55
CA PHE A 97 3.80 -10.10 6.45
C PHE A 97 4.07 -8.62 6.17
N ILE A 98 4.16 -8.25 4.89
CA ILE A 98 4.26 -6.86 4.45
C ILE A 98 3.19 -6.61 3.39
N ASN A 99 2.27 -5.69 3.67
CA ASN A 99 1.24 -5.29 2.74
C ASN A 99 1.78 -4.20 1.81
N TYR A 100 1.90 -4.50 0.52
CA TYR A 100 2.45 -3.59 -0.47
C TYR A 100 1.37 -2.94 -1.33
N GLY A 101 1.45 -1.63 -1.50
CA GLY A 101 0.72 -0.94 -2.54
C GLY A 101 1.44 -1.08 -3.88
N ILE A 102 0.96 -1.98 -4.72
CA ILE A 102 1.42 -2.22 -6.09
C ILE A 102 0.72 -1.26 -7.06
N GLU A 103 -0.58 -1.20 -6.93
CA GLU A 103 -1.58 -0.39 -7.61
C GLU A 103 -1.78 -0.78 -9.09
N ALA A 104 -0.72 -0.81 -9.91
CA ALA A 104 -0.80 -1.18 -11.32
C ALA A 104 0.49 -1.86 -11.80
N MET A 105 0.40 -2.64 -12.88
CA MET A 105 1.55 -3.31 -13.50
C MET A 105 1.91 -2.72 -14.86
N ASP A 106 1.79 -1.40 -14.98
CA ASP A 106 2.21 -0.63 -16.14
C ASP A 106 2.92 0.66 -15.70
N ASP A 107 4.11 0.92 -16.24
CA ASP A 107 4.95 2.05 -15.82
C ASP A 107 4.31 3.41 -16.18
N GLN A 108 3.50 3.50 -17.25
CA GLN A 108 2.81 4.75 -17.58
C GLN A 108 1.67 5.01 -16.57
N ILE A 109 0.92 3.99 -16.21
CA ILE A 109 -0.14 4.10 -15.21
C ILE A 109 0.44 4.47 -13.85
N LEU A 110 1.54 3.84 -13.44
CA LEU A 110 2.25 4.19 -12.20
C LEU A 110 2.73 5.65 -12.19
N ARG A 111 3.19 6.18 -13.34
CA ARG A 111 3.51 7.62 -13.49
C ARG A 111 2.28 8.49 -13.37
N ASN A 112 1.19 8.14 -14.05
CA ASN A 112 -0.09 8.88 -13.98
C ASN A 112 -0.62 8.94 -12.53
N MET A 113 -0.39 7.90 -11.73
CA MET A 113 -0.76 7.82 -10.32
C MET A 113 0.21 8.56 -9.39
N ASN A 114 1.32 9.10 -9.90
CA ASN A 114 2.42 9.64 -9.10
C ASN A 114 2.94 8.65 -8.05
N LYS A 115 3.00 7.35 -8.43
CA LYS A 115 3.36 6.27 -7.50
C LYS A 115 4.87 6.26 -7.20
N ALA A 116 5.71 6.81 -8.08
CA ALA A 116 7.17 6.79 -7.97
C ALA A 116 7.72 5.36 -7.73
N LEU A 117 7.22 4.41 -8.51
CA LEU A 117 7.66 3.02 -8.62
C LEU A 117 7.67 2.62 -10.10
N THR A 118 8.45 1.61 -10.43
CA THR A 118 8.43 0.93 -11.74
C THR A 118 8.03 -0.53 -11.56
N THR A 119 7.50 -1.13 -12.62
CA THR A 119 7.14 -2.57 -12.65
C THR A 119 8.34 -3.45 -12.32
N LYS A 120 9.55 -3.08 -12.79
CA LYS A 120 10.80 -3.77 -12.44
C LYS A 120 11.08 -3.74 -10.94
N GLN A 121 10.89 -2.58 -10.29
CA GLN A 121 11.06 -2.47 -8.83
C GLN A 121 10.02 -3.29 -8.07
N ILE A 122 8.78 -3.33 -8.57
CA ILE A 122 7.70 -4.13 -7.99
C ILE A 122 8.08 -5.60 -8.02
N ILE A 123 8.40 -6.16 -9.18
CA ILE A 123 8.78 -7.56 -9.35
C ILE A 123 9.99 -7.90 -8.45
N SER A 124 11.07 -7.13 -8.57
CA SER A 124 12.28 -7.37 -7.77
C SER A 124 12.03 -7.32 -6.26
N GLY A 125 11.18 -6.40 -5.79
CA GLY A 125 10.84 -6.27 -4.36
C GLY A 125 9.98 -7.44 -3.87
N ILE A 126 9.02 -7.91 -4.66
CA ILE A 126 8.20 -9.08 -4.34
C ILE A 126 9.05 -10.35 -4.26
N GLU A 127 9.89 -10.60 -5.28
CA GLU A 127 10.79 -11.76 -5.29
C GLU A 127 11.77 -11.75 -4.10
N ALA A 128 12.33 -10.58 -3.77
CA ALA A 128 13.17 -10.44 -2.58
C ALA A 128 12.40 -10.73 -1.28
N THR A 129 11.14 -10.31 -1.18
CA THR A 129 10.30 -10.56 0.00
C THR A 129 10.00 -12.03 0.17
N LEU A 130 9.60 -12.72 -0.91
CA LEU A 130 9.37 -14.18 -0.92
C LEU A 130 10.62 -14.96 -0.57
N ASN A 131 11.78 -14.60 -1.15
CA ASN A 131 13.08 -15.22 -0.86
C ASN A 131 13.49 -15.05 0.62
N CYS A 132 13.04 -14.00 1.29
CA CYS A 132 13.24 -13.82 2.73
C CYS A 132 12.18 -14.53 3.59
N ARG A 133 11.26 -15.29 2.98
CA ARG A 133 10.16 -16.00 3.66
C ARG A 133 9.28 -15.04 4.48
N ILE A 134 9.01 -13.88 3.93
CA ILE A 134 8.00 -12.94 4.39
C ILE A 134 6.86 -13.01 3.38
N SER A 135 5.62 -13.12 3.84
CA SER A 135 4.46 -13.12 2.94
C SER A 135 4.16 -11.70 2.44
N PRO A 136 4.08 -11.45 1.13
CA PRO A 136 3.70 -10.15 0.59
C PRO A 136 2.18 -10.07 0.40
N GLY A 137 1.55 -9.01 0.89
CA GLY A 137 0.21 -8.61 0.49
C GLY A 137 0.25 -7.75 -0.76
N PHE A 138 -0.78 -7.87 -1.62
CA PHE A 138 -0.88 -7.11 -2.86
C PHE A 138 -2.13 -6.22 -2.83
N ASN A 139 -1.93 -4.91 -2.90
CA ASN A 139 -3.02 -3.98 -3.16
C ASN A 139 -2.89 -3.49 -4.60
N ILE A 140 -3.96 -3.71 -5.37
CA ILE A 140 -4.10 -3.25 -6.74
C ILE A 140 -5.36 -2.38 -6.80
N ILE A 141 -5.25 -1.23 -7.44
CA ILE A 141 -6.39 -0.38 -7.75
C ILE A 141 -6.46 -0.22 -9.27
N PHE A 142 -7.63 -0.50 -9.81
CA PHE A 142 -7.91 -0.44 -11.25
C PHE A 142 -8.90 0.68 -11.57
N GLY A 143 -9.03 1.06 -12.84
CA GLY A 143 -9.85 2.19 -13.27
C GLY A 143 -9.12 3.53 -13.26
N ASN A 144 -7.79 3.53 -13.30
CA ASN A 144 -6.95 4.71 -13.21
C ASN A 144 -6.88 5.49 -14.53
N ILE A 145 -6.39 6.73 -14.45
CA ILE A 145 -6.20 7.61 -15.62
C ILE A 145 -5.31 6.93 -16.64
N GLY A 146 -5.87 6.72 -17.84
CA GLY A 146 -5.17 6.16 -18.99
C GLY A 146 -5.12 4.64 -19.07
N GLU A 147 -5.69 3.91 -18.11
CA GLU A 147 -5.80 2.45 -18.22
C GLU A 147 -6.66 2.02 -19.41
N ASN A 148 -6.35 0.85 -19.91
CA ASN A 148 -7.06 0.14 -20.96
C ASN A 148 -6.99 -1.36 -20.70
N LYS A 149 -7.61 -2.16 -21.56
CA LYS A 149 -7.65 -3.62 -21.41
C LYS A 149 -6.26 -4.26 -21.34
N GLU A 150 -5.29 -3.77 -22.12
CA GLU A 150 -3.93 -4.30 -22.10
C GLU A 150 -3.24 -4.06 -20.75
N THR A 151 -3.34 -2.83 -20.22
CA THR A 151 -2.71 -2.49 -18.93
C THR A 151 -3.37 -3.22 -17.75
N LEU A 152 -4.69 -3.45 -17.80
CA LEU A 152 -5.40 -4.26 -16.81
C LEU A 152 -4.95 -5.72 -16.87
N ASN A 153 -4.81 -6.31 -18.06
CA ASN A 153 -4.34 -7.68 -18.24
C ASN A 153 -2.94 -7.89 -17.64
N LYS A 154 -2.03 -6.93 -17.75
CA LYS A 154 -0.71 -6.99 -17.06
C LYS A 154 -0.85 -7.15 -15.54
N GLY A 155 -1.84 -6.49 -14.94
CA GLY A 155 -2.17 -6.65 -13.52
C GLY A 155 -2.66 -8.06 -13.18
N VAL A 156 -3.55 -8.60 -14.02
CA VAL A 156 -4.07 -9.97 -13.87
C VAL A 156 -2.94 -11.00 -14.00
N GLU A 157 -2.11 -10.89 -15.03
CA GLU A 157 -0.94 -11.78 -15.23
C GLU A 157 0.02 -11.76 -14.04
N PHE A 158 0.27 -10.57 -13.48
CA PHE A 158 1.08 -10.44 -12.28
C PHE A 158 0.43 -11.16 -11.08
N LEU A 159 -0.86 -10.99 -10.85
CA LEU A 159 -1.56 -11.67 -9.77
C LEU A 159 -1.51 -13.19 -9.92
N LEU A 160 -1.76 -13.70 -11.12
CA LEU A 160 -1.69 -15.13 -11.42
C LEU A 160 -0.29 -15.71 -11.24
N ARG A 161 0.75 -14.96 -11.64
CA ARG A 161 2.15 -15.37 -11.49
C ARG A 161 2.57 -15.53 -10.03
N TYR A 162 2.06 -14.68 -9.14
CA TYR A 162 2.44 -14.66 -7.72
C TYR A 162 1.29 -15.12 -6.81
N ASP A 163 0.36 -15.88 -7.35
CA ASP A 163 -0.70 -16.51 -6.57
C ASP A 163 -0.10 -17.61 -5.68
N ASP A 164 -0.16 -17.37 -4.39
CA ASP A 164 0.28 -18.28 -3.34
C ASP A 164 -0.89 -18.75 -2.47
N SER A 165 -2.13 -18.56 -2.95
CA SER A 165 -3.38 -18.80 -2.23
C SER A 165 -3.51 -18.00 -0.93
N ALA A 166 -2.72 -16.92 -0.77
CA ALA A 166 -2.85 -16.03 0.38
C ALA A 166 -4.10 -15.15 0.25
N GLU A 167 -4.82 -14.99 1.35
CA GLU A 167 -6.10 -14.26 1.37
C GLU A 167 -5.95 -12.73 1.27
N MET A 168 -4.76 -12.20 1.61
CA MET A 168 -4.52 -10.75 1.67
C MET A 168 -4.23 -10.16 0.28
N ARG A 169 -5.22 -10.18 -0.57
CA ARG A 169 -5.26 -9.48 -1.86
C ARG A 169 -6.36 -8.43 -1.83
N THR A 170 -6.02 -7.17 -2.06
CA THR A 170 -7.01 -6.10 -2.20
C THR A 170 -7.01 -5.63 -3.64
N ILE A 171 -8.10 -5.91 -4.35
CA ILE A 171 -8.31 -5.49 -5.74
C ILE A 171 -9.56 -4.64 -5.73
N ARG A 172 -9.41 -3.33 -5.98
CA ARG A 172 -10.52 -2.37 -5.89
C ARG A 172 -10.48 -1.35 -7.01
N PRO A 173 -11.62 -0.81 -7.42
CA PRO A 173 -11.63 0.35 -8.32
C PRO A 173 -11.02 1.56 -7.63
N VAL A 174 -10.38 2.42 -8.42
CA VAL A 174 -9.87 3.69 -7.91
C VAL A 174 -11.04 4.57 -7.49
N THR A 175 -10.95 5.13 -6.29
CA THR A 175 -11.97 6.03 -5.75
C THR A 175 -11.38 7.43 -5.55
N PRO A 176 -11.94 8.47 -6.19
CA PRO A 176 -11.47 9.84 -6.04
C PRO A 176 -12.00 10.47 -4.74
N TYR A 177 -11.47 10.04 -3.59
CA TYR A 177 -11.90 10.56 -2.30
C TYR A 177 -11.69 12.07 -2.19
N PRO A 178 -12.67 12.82 -1.64
CA PRO A 178 -12.54 14.25 -1.36
C PRO A 178 -11.24 14.57 -0.62
N GLY A 179 -10.51 15.59 -1.11
CA GLY A 179 -9.20 15.98 -0.60
C GLY A 179 -8.00 15.36 -1.35
N SER A 180 -8.19 14.27 -2.11
CA SER A 180 -7.13 13.73 -2.96
C SER A 180 -6.89 14.59 -4.22
N PRO A 181 -5.69 14.54 -4.83
CA PRO A 181 -5.47 15.16 -6.14
C PRO A 181 -6.38 14.59 -7.24
N LEU A 182 -6.71 13.29 -7.18
CA LEU A 182 -7.60 12.64 -8.15
C LEU A 182 -9.04 13.20 -8.06
N TYR A 183 -9.50 13.53 -6.84
CA TYR A 183 -10.79 14.20 -6.64
C TYR A 183 -10.82 15.57 -7.35
N ARG A 184 -9.77 16.38 -7.18
CA ARG A 184 -9.66 17.68 -7.87
C ARG A 184 -9.65 17.51 -9.39
N TYR A 185 -8.91 16.53 -9.89
CA TYR A 185 -8.92 16.18 -11.30
C TYR A 185 -10.32 15.81 -11.80
N ALA A 186 -11.09 15.03 -11.02
CA ALA A 186 -12.46 14.66 -11.38
C ALA A 186 -13.39 15.88 -11.47
N ILE A 187 -13.26 16.85 -10.54
CA ILE A 187 -13.98 18.12 -10.60
C ILE A 187 -13.58 18.92 -11.85
N GLU A 188 -12.29 19.10 -12.10
CA GLU A 188 -11.76 19.85 -13.25
C GLU A 188 -12.21 19.26 -14.59
N LYS A 189 -12.41 17.96 -14.65
CA LYS A 189 -12.92 17.24 -15.84
C LYS A 189 -14.45 17.18 -15.92
N GLY A 190 -15.18 17.74 -14.96
CA GLY A 190 -16.64 17.68 -14.92
C GLY A 190 -17.20 16.28 -14.63
N LEU A 191 -16.39 15.36 -14.14
CA LEU A 191 -16.79 14.00 -13.75
C LEU A 191 -17.47 13.97 -12.39
N LEU A 192 -17.17 14.95 -11.55
CA LEU A 192 -17.81 15.26 -10.25
C LEU A 192 -18.13 16.73 -10.18
N LYS A 193 -19.19 17.09 -9.46
CA LYS A 193 -19.54 18.47 -9.18
C LYS A 193 -18.86 18.99 -7.91
N ASP A 194 -19.03 18.26 -6.81
CA ASP A 194 -18.56 18.64 -5.49
C ASP A 194 -18.55 17.43 -4.53
N CYS A 195 -18.32 17.68 -3.26
CA CYS A 195 -18.30 16.67 -2.21
C CYS A 195 -19.68 16.05 -1.95
N GLN A 196 -20.75 16.81 -2.12
CA GLN A 196 -22.11 16.32 -1.97
C GLN A 196 -22.44 15.34 -3.11
N ASP A 197 -22.14 15.69 -4.35
CA ASP A 197 -22.31 14.81 -5.51
C ASP A 197 -21.52 13.49 -5.34
N PHE A 198 -20.31 13.58 -4.79
CA PHE A 198 -19.52 12.39 -4.48
C PHE A 198 -20.26 11.43 -3.53
N TYR A 199 -20.68 11.90 -2.37
CA TYR A 199 -21.26 11.05 -1.33
C TYR A 199 -22.71 10.66 -1.58
N GLU A 200 -23.50 11.49 -2.23
CA GLU A 200 -24.94 11.23 -2.42
C GLU A 200 -25.25 10.51 -3.74
N ASN A 201 -24.47 10.75 -4.79
CA ASN A 201 -24.81 10.27 -6.13
C ASN A 201 -23.81 9.29 -6.74
N LYS A 202 -22.54 9.33 -6.35
CA LYS A 202 -21.49 8.59 -7.04
C LYS A 202 -20.88 7.45 -6.21
N HIS A 203 -20.58 7.70 -4.95
CA HIS A 203 -19.84 6.75 -4.11
C HIS A 203 -20.78 5.96 -3.21
N LEU A 204 -21.12 4.74 -3.60
CA LEU A 204 -21.89 3.83 -2.75
C LEU A 204 -20.99 3.11 -1.74
N ASN A 205 -19.89 2.55 -2.21
CA ASN A 205 -18.83 1.95 -1.39
C ASN A 205 -17.53 1.80 -2.19
N SER A 206 -16.44 1.45 -1.52
CA SER A 206 -15.10 1.35 -2.14
C SER A 206 -14.90 0.14 -3.07
N ASP A 207 -15.84 -0.77 -3.12
CA ASP A 207 -15.77 -1.97 -3.98
C ASP A 207 -16.50 -1.75 -5.32
N LEU A 208 -17.18 -0.62 -5.47
CA LEU A 208 -17.87 -0.23 -6.68
C LEU A 208 -17.18 0.95 -7.36
N LEU A 209 -17.23 0.93 -8.70
CA LEU A 209 -16.70 2.03 -9.50
C LEU A 209 -17.49 3.31 -9.24
N THR A 210 -16.78 4.34 -8.78
CA THR A 210 -17.37 5.68 -8.57
C THR A 210 -17.31 6.50 -9.85
N ILE A 211 -16.17 6.47 -10.56
CA ILE A 211 -15.91 7.22 -11.79
C ILE A 211 -14.94 6.40 -12.65
N ASN A 212 -15.22 6.33 -13.94
CA ASN A 212 -14.31 5.76 -14.92
C ASN A 212 -13.29 6.81 -15.37
N PHE A 213 -12.00 6.59 -15.05
CA PHE A 213 -10.88 7.43 -15.51
C PHE A 213 -10.09 6.77 -16.65
N THR A 214 -10.53 5.60 -17.12
CA THR A 214 -9.82 4.83 -18.15
C THR A 214 -10.01 5.41 -19.55
N ASN A 215 -9.27 4.88 -20.51
CA ASN A 215 -9.45 5.16 -21.94
C ASN A 215 -10.57 4.31 -22.58
N MET A 216 -11.32 3.56 -21.77
CA MET A 216 -12.43 2.72 -22.21
C MET A 216 -13.77 3.40 -21.89
N ASN A 217 -14.80 3.12 -22.67
CA ASN A 217 -16.15 3.48 -22.28
C ASN A 217 -16.65 2.57 -21.13
N ASP A 218 -17.73 2.93 -20.48
CA ASP A 218 -18.25 2.20 -19.30
C ASP A 218 -18.60 0.75 -19.62
N ASP A 219 -19.19 0.50 -20.79
CA ASP A 219 -19.55 -0.87 -21.21
C ASP A 219 -18.33 -1.75 -21.44
N GLU A 220 -17.26 -1.20 -22.02
CA GLU A 220 -16.00 -1.90 -22.20
C GLU A 220 -15.33 -2.18 -20.87
N PHE A 221 -15.31 -1.19 -19.99
CA PHE A 221 -14.68 -1.31 -18.68
C PHE A 221 -15.36 -2.35 -17.80
N HIS A 222 -16.72 -2.39 -17.78
CA HIS A 222 -17.47 -3.38 -17.01
C HIS A 222 -17.37 -4.82 -17.54
N ARG A 223 -16.83 -5.01 -18.75
CA ARG A 223 -16.60 -6.34 -19.34
C ARG A 223 -15.16 -6.84 -19.17
N CYS A 224 -14.28 -6.02 -18.63
CA CYS A 224 -12.89 -6.40 -18.35
C CYS A 224 -12.77 -7.00 -16.94
#